data_ca36d8c3cbf0e3dc1f7407b7c91a7dba
#
_entry.id   ca36d8c3cbf0e3dc1f7407b7c91a7dba
#
_cell.length_a   1.000
_cell.length_b   1.000
_cell.length_c   1.000
_cell.angle_alpha   90.00
_cell.angle_beta   90.00
_cell.angle_gamma   90.00
#
_symmetry.space_group_name_H-M   'P 1'
#
loop_
_entity.id
_entity.type
_entity.pdbx_description
1 polymer ?
#
loop_
_entity_poly.entity_id
_entity_poly.type
_entity_poly.pdbx_seq_one_letter_code
_entity_poly.pdbx_strand_id
1 'polypeptide(L)'
;MRPRVFLDTSVLLAGLASPRGASNVILALAEAGLLTLVVSEQVLVEAERNLQEKLPKAIPEYERFLNTCPLERIADPSTEDVVKAKGIIHPKDASILVAAKSAQVDYLVTLNRKHFLDDPGVARTSGLRIGAPDDFLAWLREQLEG
;
A
#
# COMPACT_ATOMS: atom_id res chain seq x y z
N MET A 1 -6.32 -14.70 -12.08
CA MET A 1 -6.59 -13.78 -10.97
C MET A 1 -5.60 -12.63 -11.00
N ARG A 2 -6.08 -11.42 -10.83
CA ARG A 2 -5.23 -10.23 -10.81
C ARG A 2 -5.66 -9.35 -9.64
N PRO A 3 -5.13 -9.59 -8.43
CA PRO A 3 -5.58 -8.86 -7.25
C PRO A 3 -5.25 -7.37 -7.32
N ARG A 4 -6.13 -6.58 -6.73
CA ARG A 4 -5.94 -5.14 -6.54
C ARG A 4 -5.40 -4.94 -5.14
N VAL A 5 -4.23 -4.31 -5.04
CA VAL A 5 -3.45 -4.21 -3.81
C VAL A 5 -3.15 -2.75 -3.51
N PHE A 6 -3.63 -2.26 -2.37
CA PHE A 6 -3.31 -0.90 -1.94
C PHE A 6 -1.97 -0.92 -1.19
N LEU A 7 -1.06 -0.05 -1.59
CA LEU A 7 0.22 0.11 -0.89
C LEU A 7 0.21 1.36 -0.02
N ASP A 8 0.55 1.17 1.25
CA ASP A 8 0.92 2.27 2.11
C ASP A 8 2.28 2.82 1.68
N THR A 9 2.54 4.10 1.96
CA THR A 9 3.78 4.79 1.59
C THR A 9 5.04 4.03 2.01
N SER A 10 5.03 3.47 3.22
CA SER A 10 6.17 2.72 3.76
C SER A 10 6.59 1.54 2.87
N VAL A 11 5.62 0.84 2.29
CA VAL A 11 5.88 -0.31 1.42
C VAL A 11 6.47 0.14 0.08
N LEU A 12 5.91 1.20 -0.49
CA LEU A 12 6.41 1.75 -1.75
C LEU A 12 7.87 2.20 -1.59
N LEU A 13 8.17 2.95 -0.52
CA LEU A 13 9.53 3.42 -0.25
C LEU A 13 10.50 2.26 -0.03
N ALA A 14 10.09 1.25 0.75
CA ALA A 14 10.95 0.10 1.01
C ALA A 14 11.26 -0.68 -0.27
N GLY A 15 10.27 -0.82 -1.15
CA GLY A 15 10.47 -1.52 -2.42
C GLY A 15 11.39 -0.79 -3.39
N LEU A 16 11.33 0.55 -3.38
CA LEU A 16 12.19 1.38 -4.23
C LEU A 16 13.62 1.46 -3.69
N ALA A 17 13.78 1.51 -2.37
CA ALA A 17 15.07 1.69 -1.73
C ALA A 17 15.89 0.41 -1.63
N SER A 18 15.24 -0.75 -1.63
CA SER A 18 15.90 -2.05 -1.47
C SER A 18 15.57 -2.96 -2.65
N PRO A 19 16.57 -3.39 -3.43
CA PRO A 19 16.33 -4.33 -4.54
C PRO A 19 16.04 -5.76 -4.05
N ARG A 20 16.17 -5.99 -2.75
CA ARG A 20 15.91 -7.28 -2.11
C ARG A 20 14.81 -7.13 -1.08
N GLY A 21 14.01 -8.16 -0.92
CA GLY A 21 12.97 -8.15 0.08
C GLY A 21 11.57 -8.18 -0.52
N ALA A 22 10.61 -8.41 0.36
CA ALA A 22 9.23 -8.66 -0.05
C ALA A 22 8.57 -7.44 -0.71
N SER A 23 8.87 -6.22 -0.24
CA SER A 23 8.30 -5.01 -0.86
C SER A 23 8.72 -4.87 -2.32
N ASN A 24 9.98 -5.12 -2.63
CA ASN A 24 10.47 -5.04 -4.02
C ASN A 24 9.83 -6.12 -4.89
N VAL A 25 9.62 -7.33 -4.34
CA VAL A 25 8.93 -8.41 -5.07
C VAL A 25 7.52 -7.97 -5.48
N ILE A 26 6.81 -7.31 -4.59
CA ILE A 26 5.45 -6.79 -4.90
C ILE A 26 5.51 -5.82 -6.07
N LEU A 27 6.45 -4.88 -6.06
CA LEU A 27 6.61 -3.92 -7.16
C LEU A 27 6.93 -4.63 -8.48
N ALA A 28 7.80 -5.63 -8.44
CA ALA A 28 8.17 -6.40 -9.62
C ALA A 28 6.98 -7.18 -10.18
N LEU A 29 6.16 -7.77 -9.33
CA LEU A 29 4.95 -8.49 -9.76
C LEU A 29 3.96 -7.54 -10.43
N ALA A 30 3.83 -6.32 -9.91
CA ALA A 30 2.97 -5.31 -10.50
C ALA A 30 3.48 -4.87 -11.88
N GLU A 31 4.78 -4.65 -12.02
CA GLU A 31 5.38 -4.32 -13.32
C GLU A 31 5.18 -5.44 -14.33
N ALA A 32 5.19 -6.69 -13.87
CA ALA A 32 4.95 -7.85 -14.72
C ALA A 32 3.46 -8.07 -15.06
N GLY A 33 2.56 -7.27 -14.50
CA GLY A 33 1.14 -7.36 -14.77
C GLY A 33 0.40 -8.44 -14.00
N LEU A 34 1.02 -9.01 -12.96
CA LEU A 34 0.42 -10.09 -12.17
C LEU A 34 -0.50 -9.59 -11.06
N LEU A 35 -0.41 -8.32 -10.73
CA LEU A 35 -1.32 -7.65 -9.81
C LEU A 35 -1.44 -6.18 -10.18
N THR A 36 -2.47 -5.52 -9.67
CA THR A 36 -2.69 -4.09 -9.88
C THR A 36 -2.42 -3.35 -8.58
N LEU A 37 -1.47 -2.42 -8.60
CA LEU A 37 -1.22 -1.56 -7.45
C LEU A 37 -2.18 -0.39 -7.46
N VAL A 38 -2.76 -0.13 -6.29
CA VAL A 38 -3.66 0.99 -6.06
C VAL A 38 -3.00 1.91 -5.03
N VAL A 39 -2.93 3.19 -5.33
CA VAL A 39 -2.40 4.20 -4.42
C VAL A 39 -3.30 5.43 -4.45
N SER A 40 -3.37 6.14 -3.31
CA SER A 40 -4.05 7.42 -3.25
C SER A 40 -3.06 8.55 -3.58
N GLU A 41 -3.58 9.73 -3.87
CA GLU A 41 -2.72 10.89 -4.10
C GLU A 41 -1.85 11.19 -2.87
N GLN A 42 -2.40 11.03 -1.66
CA GLN A 42 -1.65 11.19 -0.42
C GLN A 42 -0.41 10.30 -0.37
N VAL A 43 -0.54 9.03 -0.76
CA VAL A 43 0.58 8.08 -0.77
C VAL A 43 1.70 8.59 -1.67
N LEU A 44 1.37 9.08 -2.87
CA LEU A 44 2.36 9.59 -3.80
C LEU A 44 3.02 10.86 -3.29
N VAL A 45 2.25 11.79 -2.71
CA VAL A 45 2.80 13.02 -2.13
C VAL A 45 3.76 12.71 -1.00
N GLU A 46 3.39 11.82 -0.09
CA GLU A 46 4.24 11.42 1.02
C GLU A 46 5.50 10.69 0.54
N ALA A 47 5.36 9.83 -0.47
CA ALA A 47 6.49 9.12 -1.05
C ALA A 47 7.50 10.11 -1.64
N GLU A 48 7.04 11.06 -2.44
CA GLU A 48 7.91 12.06 -3.06
C GLU A 48 8.62 12.93 -2.02
N ARG A 49 7.91 13.35 -0.98
CA ARG A 49 8.51 14.13 0.11
C ARG A 49 9.61 13.33 0.81
N ASN A 50 9.33 12.07 1.16
CA ASN A 50 10.31 11.23 1.84
C ASN A 50 11.53 10.93 0.95
N LEU A 51 11.32 10.70 -0.33
CA LEU A 51 12.42 10.49 -1.27
C LEU A 51 13.35 11.70 -1.32
N GLN A 52 12.79 12.90 -1.44
CA GLN A 52 13.58 14.13 -1.50
C GLN A 52 14.32 14.41 -0.20
N GLU A 53 13.68 14.18 0.94
CA GLU A 53 14.24 14.50 2.24
C GLU A 53 15.20 13.45 2.78
N LYS A 54 14.94 12.16 2.52
CA LYS A 54 15.64 11.05 3.19
C LYS A 54 16.29 10.06 2.24
N LEU A 55 15.78 9.89 1.03
CA LEU A 55 16.22 8.84 0.11
C LEU A 55 16.41 9.38 -1.32
N PRO A 56 17.19 10.46 -1.50
CA PRO A 56 17.33 11.06 -2.84
C PRO A 56 17.95 10.10 -3.88
N LYS A 57 18.73 9.13 -3.45
CA LYS A 57 19.33 8.15 -4.34
C LYS A 57 18.31 7.20 -4.97
N ALA A 58 17.12 7.08 -4.36
CA ALA A 58 16.06 6.23 -4.89
C ALA A 58 15.13 6.96 -5.86
N ILE A 59 15.29 8.27 -6.05
CA ILE A 59 14.45 9.06 -6.97
C ILE A 59 14.49 8.53 -8.41
N PRO A 60 15.65 8.22 -8.99
CA PRO A 60 15.66 7.65 -10.35
C PRO A 60 14.86 6.36 -10.47
N GLU A 61 14.93 5.48 -9.47
CA GLU A 61 14.17 4.24 -9.45
C GLU A 61 12.66 4.51 -9.33
N TYR A 62 12.27 5.50 -8.55
CA TYR A 62 10.87 5.92 -8.44
C TYR A 62 10.34 6.40 -9.80
N GLU A 63 11.10 7.25 -10.47
CA GLU A 63 10.72 7.77 -11.80
C GLU A 63 10.60 6.63 -12.82
N ARG A 64 11.56 5.71 -12.83
CA ARG A 64 11.52 4.53 -13.68
C ARG A 64 10.27 3.69 -13.40
N PHE A 65 9.99 3.45 -12.13
CA PHE A 65 8.83 2.68 -11.70
C PHE A 65 7.52 3.32 -12.16
N LEU A 66 7.36 4.64 -11.99
CA LEU A 66 6.16 5.33 -12.44
C LEU A 66 5.97 5.26 -13.96
N ASN A 67 7.06 5.19 -14.72
CA ASN A 67 7.01 5.09 -16.18
C ASN A 67 6.72 3.68 -16.68
N THR A 68 7.03 2.65 -15.89
CA THR A 68 6.94 1.25 -16.32
C THR A 68 5.79 0.48 -15.68
N CYS A 69 5.30 0.92 -14.53
CA CYS A 69 4.23 0.24 -13.81
C CYS A 69 2.91 0.99 -13.95
N PRO A 70 1.86 0.36 -14.47
CA PRO A 70 0.54 0.98 -14.49
C PRO A 70 -0.07 1.00 -13.08
N LEU A 71 -0.06 2.17 -12.45
CA LEU A 71 -0.68 2.37 -11.14
C LEU A 71 -2.14 2.79 -11.31
N GLU A 72 -3.01 2.25 -10.48
CA GLU A 72 -4.36 2.78 -10.32
C GLU A 72 -4.30 3.88 -9.26
N ARG A 73 -4.45 5.12 -9.68
CA ARG A 73 -4.40 6.27 -8.78
C ARG A 73 -5.82 6.66 -8.40
N ILE A 74 -6.09 6.74 -7.12
CA ILE A 74 -7.40 7.14 -6.63
C ILE A 74 -7.30 8.47 -5.88
N ALA A 75 -8.41 9.22 -5.89
CA ALA A 75 -8.50 10.47 -5.14
C ALA A 75 -8.44 10.18 -3.64
N ASP A 76 -7.95 11.14 -2.87
CA ASP A 76 -8.00 11.05 -1.42
C ASP A 76 -9.45 11.01 -0.94
N PRO A 77 -9.74 10.30 0.16
CA PRO A 77 -11.08 10.25 0.71
C PRO A 77 -11.52 11.61 1.25
N SER A 78 -12.84 11.81 1.35
CA SER A 78 -13.39 13.03 1.91
C SER A 78 -13.01 13.17 3.39
N THR A 79 -12.96 14.43 3.86
CA THR A 79 -12.73 14.70 5.28
C THR A 79 -13.77 14.04 6.16
N GLU A 80 -15.03 14.03 5.71
CA GLU A 80 -16.12 13.38 6.44
C GLU A 80 -15.89 11.89 6.63
N ASP A 81 -15.48 11.18 5.57
CA ASP A 81 -15.20 9.74 5.65
C ASP A 81 -14.00 9.44 6.54
N VAL A 82 -12.98 10.29 6.50
CA VAL A 82 -11.80 10.15 7.37
C VAL A 82 -12.20 10.33 8.86
N VAL A 83 -13.04 11.30 9.14
CA VAL A 83 -13.52 11.55 10.51
C VAL A 83 -14.26 10.33 11.06
N LYS A 84 -15.09 9.70 10.25
CA LYS A 84 -15.81 8.48 10.66
C LYS A 84 -14.87 7.33 11.00
N ALA A 85 -13.74 7.22 10.33
CA ALA A 85 -12.78 6.14 10.55
C ALA A 85 -11.85 6.35 11.75
N LYS A 86 -11.78 7.55 12.30
CA LYS A 86 -10.91 7.87 13.45
C LYS A 86 -11.22 7.04 14.71
N GLY A 87 -12.42 6.51 14.82
CA GLY A 87 -12.78 5.62 15.93
C GLY A 87 -12.25 4.20 15.77
N ILE A 88 -11.77 3.84 14.57
CA ILE A 88 -11.30 2.50 14.24
C ILE A 88 -9.78 2.42 14.31
N ILE A 89 -9.09 3.46 13.84
CA ILE A 89 -7.63 3.49 13.69
C ILE A 89 -7.10 4.87 14.08
N HIS A 90 -5.79 4.92 14.35
CA HIS A 90 -5.09 6.16 14.66
C HIS A 90 -5.36 7.22 13.57
N PRO A 91 -5.64 8.49 13.97
CA PRO A 91 -6.01 9.53 12.99
C PRO A 91 -5.05 9.72 11.82
N LYS A 92 -3.74 9.52 12.03
CA LYS A 92 -2.74 9.68 10.97
C LYS A 92 -2.91 8.67 9.84
N ASP A 93 -3.47 7.50 10.15
CA ASP A 93 -3.60 6.40 9.20
C ASP A 93 -5.03 6.21 8.71
N ALA A 94 -5.97 6.99 9.24
CA ALA A 94 -7.38 6.87 8.88
C ALA A 94 -7.63 7.09 7.39
N SER A 95 -6.94 8.07 6.78
CA SER A 95 -7.11 8.35 5.35
C SER A 95 -6.64 7.20 4.46
N ILE A 96 -5.59 6.50 4.87
CA ILE A 96 -5.09 5.33 4.14
C ILE A 96 -6.10 4.19 4.21
N LEU A 97 -6.62 3.90 5.40
CA LEU A 97 -7.61 2.85 5.60
C LEU A 97 -8.88 3.13 4.80
N VAL A 98 -9.38 4.37 4.86
CA VAL A 98 -10.59 4.78 4.14
C VAL A 98 -10.40 4.69 2.64
N ALA A 99 -9.24 5.14 2.13
CA ALA A 99 -8.93 5.06 0.71
C ALA A 99 -8.94 3.60 0.22
N ALA A 100 -8.27 2.70 0.94
CA ALA A 100 -8.22 1.30 0.58
C ALA A 100 -9.61 0.65 0.62
N LYS A 101 -10.40 0.95 1.63
CA LYS A 101 -11.76 0.43 1.77
C LYS A 101 -12.66 0.94 0.67
N SER A 102 -12.63 2.23 0.36
CA SER A 102 -13.44 2.84 -0.71
C SER A 102 -13.08 2.27 -2.07
N ALA A 103 -11.82 1.96 -2.31
CA ALA A 103 -11.36 1.37 -3.57
C ALA A 103 -11.70 -0.13 -3.67
N GLN A 104 -12.19 -0.73 -2.59
CA GLN A 104 -12.56 -2.16 -2.55
C GLN A 104 -11.41 -3.06 -3.01
N VAL A 105 -10.20 -2.79 -2.49
CA VAL A 105 -9.02 -3.58 -2.82
C VAL A 105 -9.10 -4.97 -2.18
N ASP A 106 -8.34 -5.90 -2.75
CA ASP A 106 -8.26 -7.26 -2.20
C ASP A 106 -7.35 -7.32 -0.97
N TYR A 107 -6.38 -6.42 -0.87
CA TYR A 107 -5.41 -6.42 0.22
C TYR A 107 -4.83 -5.02 0.42
N LEU A 108 -4.62 -4.64 1.69
CA LEU A 108 -3.87 -3.45 2.07
C LEU A 108 -2.53 -3.89 2.65
N VAL A 109 -1.44 -3.51 2.00
CA VAL A 109 -0.08 -3.86 2.44
C VAL A 109 0.55 -2.67 3.14
N THR A 110 1.06 -2.89 4.35
CA THR A 110 1.67 -1.85 5.17
C THR A 110 2.82 -2.42 5.99
N LEU A 111 3.79 -1.56 6.35
CA LEU A 111 4.83 -1.88 7.32
C LEU A 111 4.52 -1.27 8.69
N ASN A 112 3.40 -0.58 8.82
CA ASN A 112 2.99 0.07 10.07
C ASN A 112 2.40 -0.95 11.04
N ARG A 113 3.26 -1.54 11.87
CA ARG A 113 2.83 -2.57 12.82
C ARG A 113 1.92 -2.00 13.90
N LYS A 114 2.29 -0.87 14.48
CA LYS A 114 1.60 -0.31 15.63
C LYS A 114 0.13 0.01 15.35
N HIS A 115 -0.16 0.63 14.21
CA HIS A 115 -1.51 1.10 13.91
C HIS A 115 -2.34 0.13 13.07
N PHE A 116 -1.70 -0.78 12.34
CA PHE A 116 -2.38 -1.72 11.47
C PHE A 116 -2.18 -3.18 11.87
N LEU A 117 -0.91 -3.61 11.92
CA LEU A 117 -0.59 -5.03 12.02
C LEU A 117 -0.80 -5.60 13.42
N ASP A 118 -0.48 -4.83 14.46
CA ASP A 118 -0.59 -5.29 15.85
C ASP A 118 -1.99 -5.12 16.43
N ASP A 119 -2.92 -4.52 15.67
CA ASP A 119 -4.31 -4.38 16.07
C ASP A 119 -5.23 -5.13 15.10
N PRO A 120 -5.53 -6.40 15.39
CA PRO A 120 -6.40 -7.20 14.51
C PRO A 120 -7.83 -6.66 14.41
N GLY A 121 -8.24 -5.79 15.35
CA GLY A 121 -9.53 -5.14 15.29
C GLY A 121 -9.70 -4.22 14.09
N VAL A 122 -8.60 -3.63 13.58
CA VAL A 122 -8.64 -2.76 12.41
C VAL A 122 -9.07 -3.53 11.18
N ALA A 123 -8.43 -4.67 10.89
CA ALA A 123 -8.81 -5.49 9.75
C ALA A 123 -10.23 -6.01 9.90
N ARG A 124 -10.59 -6.51 11.07
CA ARG A 124 -11.90 -7.07 11.34
C ARG A 124 -13.01 -6.05 11.17
N THR A 125 -12.84 -4.85 11.74
CA THR A 125 -13.86 -3.79 11.69
C THR A 125 -13.98 -3.19 10.29
N SER A 126 -12.86 -3.04 9.58
CA SER A 126 -12.86 -2.47 8.22
C SER A 126 -13.32 -3.48 7.15
N GLY A 127 -13.20 -4.77 7.43
CA GLY A 127 -13.47 -5.82 6.46
C GLY A 127 -12.36 -6.02 5.43
N LEU A 128 -11.21 -5.37 5.63
CA LEU A 128 -10.06 -5.48 4.72
C LEU A 128 -9.09 -6.56 5.19
N ARG A 129 -8.44 -7.22 4.22
CA ARG A 129 -7.24 -7.98 4.50
C ARG A 129 -6.08 -6.99 4.61
N ILE A 130 -5.37 -7.03 5.72
CA ILE A 130 -4.24 -6.13 5.98
C ILE A 130 -3.06 -6.97 6.44
N GLY A 131 -1.89 -6.71 5.89
CA GLY A 131 -0.68 -7.43 6.30
C GLY A 131 0.59 -6.74 5.83
N ALA A 132 1.71 -7.27 6.29
CA ALA A 132 3.02 -6.86 5.84
C ALA A 132 3.30 -7.44 4.44
N PRO A 133 4.35 -6.97 3.74
CA PRO A 133 4.66 -7.48 2.41
C PRO A 133 4.78 -9.01 2.32
N ASP A 134 5.43 -9.64 3.27
CA ASP A 134 5.57 -11.10 3.29
C ASP A 134 4.23 -11.81 3.55
N ASP A 135 3.36 -11.24 4.37
CA ASP A 135 2.02 -11.77 4.59
C ASP A 135 1.21 -11.75 3.30
N PHE A 136 1.31 -10.65 2.57
CA PHE A 136 0.63 -10.53 1.28
C PHE A 136 1.13 -11.56 0.28
N LEU A 137 2.45 -11.75 0.19
CA LEU A 137 3.01 -12.73 -0.75
C LEU A 137 2.59 -14.15 -0.39
N ALA A 138 2.48 -14.48 0.89
CA ALA A 138 1.98 -15.78 1.34
C ALA A 138 0.51 -15.96 0.94
N TRP A 139 -0.31 -14.94 1.15
CA TRP A 139 -1.72 -14.95 0.74
C TRP A 139 -1.85 -15.11 -0.78
N LEU A 140 -1.04 -14.37 -1.55
CA LEU A 140 -1.07 -14.46 -3.01
C LEU A 140 -0.73 -15.88 -3.48
N ARG A 141 0.27 -16.50 -2.88
CA ARG A 141 0.65 -17.88 -3.20
C ARG A 141 -0.53 -18.84 -2.98
N GLU A 142 -1.22 -18.71 -1.86
CA GLU A 142 -2.40 -19.52 -1.56
C GLU A 142 -3.48 -19.36 -2.62
N GLN A 143 -3.71 -18.13 -3.09
CA GLN A 143 -4.71 -17.88 -4.13
C GLN A 143 -4.32 -18.52 -5.46
N LEU A 144 -3.04 -18.55 -5.80
CA LEU A 144 -2.55 -19.15 -7.04
C LEU A 144 -2.56 -20.68 -7.00
N GLU A 145 -2.34 -21.26 -5.83
CA GLU A 145 -2.35 -22.72 -5.63
C GLU A 145 -3.76 -23.29 -5.44
N GLY A 146 -4.65 -22.45 -4.94
CA GLY A 146 -6.03 -22.83 -4.69
C GLY A 146 -6.88 -22.67 -5.92
#